data_d1025f4449d3e35cdd0c459454c4d51f
#
_entry.id   d1025f4449d3e35cdd0c459454c4d51f
#
_cell.length_a   1.000
_cell.length_b   1.000
_cell.length_c   1.000
_cell.angle_alpha   90.00
_cell.angle_beta   90.00
_cell.angle_gamma   90.00
#
_symmetry.space_group_name_H-M   'P 1'
#
loop_
_entity.id
_entity.type
_entity.pdbx_description
1 polymer ?
#
loop_
_entity_poly.entity_id
_entity_poly.type
_entity_poly.pdbx_seq_one_letter_code
_entity_poly.pdbx_strand_id
1 'polypeptide(L)'
;MDWDEYYQRGEVFWDKGAPAPALRQYLERHAVRGRVLVPGCGRGHEVAVAVEHGLDATGLDIAPTGVAEARALYPQFAERFVAGDLFDPPAELRGAFDVVLEHTCMSALPPTMRADYRRGIDLTLRRGGLLIGVWFINPALDPGEEGPPYPLSVAELTALFAEGYEIVDDYVPNVAFPGREGRERVRVLRRVK
;
A
#
# COMPACT_ATOMS: atom_id res chain seq x y z
N MET A 1 12.28 -11.42 -6.83
CA MET A 1 10.97 -11.76 -7.44
C MET A 1 10.73 -10.72 -8.52
N ASP A 2 10.41 -11.14 -9.72
CA ASP A 2 10.06 -10.24 -10.83
C ASP A 2 8.53 -10.11 -10.90
N TRP A 3 8.02 -9.00 -10.38
CA TRP A 3 6.57 -8.75 -10.33
C TRP A 3 5.97 -8.57 -11.72
N ASP A 4 6.73 -8.04 -12.68
CA ASP A 4 6.21 -7.81 -14.03
C ASP A 4 5.95 -9.13 -14.78
N GLU A 5 6.78 -10.15 -14.56
CA GLU A 5 6.54 -11.49 -15.12
C GLU A 5 5.21 -12.10 -14.63
N TYR A 6 4.80 -11.87 -13.38
CA TYR A 6 3.51 -12.36 -12.88
C TYR A 6 2.34 -11.71 -13.62
N TYR A 7 2.38 -10.39 -13.83
CA TYR A 7 1.36 -9.70 -14.63
C TYR A 7 1.33 -10.21 -16.07
N GLN A 8 2.49 -10.37 -16.71
CA GLN A 8 2.59 -10.89 -18.09
C GLN A 8 1.99 -12.29 -18.23
N ARG A 9 2.09 -13.13 -17.19
CA ARG A 9 1.49 -14.48 -17.16
C ARG A 9 0.03 -14.48 -16.71
N GLY A 10 -0.52 -13.38 -16.24
CA GLY A 10 -1.85 -13.31 -15.67
C GLY A 10 -1.98 -13.97 -14.29
N GLU A 11 -0.87 -14.21 -13.60
CA GLU A 11 -0.79 -14.90 -12.31
C GLU A 11 -0.93 -13.90 -11.13
N VAL A 12 -1.98 -13.09 -11.15
CA VAL A 12 -2.21 -11.98 -10.20
C VAL A 12 -3.19 -12.35 -9.08
N PHE A 13 -2.97 -13.48 -8.43
CA PHE A 13 -3.84 -14.05 -7.39
C PHE A 13 -3.98 -13.17 -6.12
N TRP A 14 -3.12 -12.19 -5.91
CA TRP A 14 -3.25 -11.18 -4.86
C TRP A 14 -4.31 -10.13 -5.17
N ASP A 15 -4.61 -9.89 -6.45
CA ASP A 15 -5.63 -8.95 -6.87
C ASP A 15 -7.04 -9.50 -6.52
N LYS A 16 -7.81 -8.70 -5.81
CA LYS A 16 -9.17 -9.03 -5.39
C LYS A 16 -10.24 -8.34 -6.24
N GLY A 17 -9.83 -7.61 -7.29
CA GLY A 17 -10.74 -6.89 -8.18
C GLY A 17 -11.46 -5.70 -7.55
N ALA A 18 -11.05 -5.29 -6.35
CA ALA A 18 -11.64 -4.19 -5.60
C ALA A 18 -10.63 -3.62 -4.60
N PRO A 19 -10.81 -2.36 -4.14
CA PRO A 19 -9.99 -1.80 -3.06
C PRO A 19 -10.27 -2.50 -1.73
N ALA A 20 -9.28 -2.50 -0.84
CA ALA A 20 -9.42 -3.07 0.50
C ALA A 20 -10.66 -2.52 1.21
N PRO A 21 -11.59 -3.38 1.69
CA PRO A 21 -12.81 -2.93 2.36
C PRO A 21 -12.53 -2.03 3.56
N ALA A 22 -11.49 -2.35 4.35
CA ALA A 22 -11.09 -1.56 5.50
C ALA A 22 -10.53 -0.18 5.12
N LEU A 23 -9.81 -0.08 3.99
CA LEU A 23 -9.32 1.21 3.51
C LEU A 23 -10.46 2.09 3.00
N ARG A 24 -11.38 1.53 2.21
CA ARG A 24 -12.61 2.25 1.77
C ARG A 24 -13.38 2.77 2.99
N GLN A 25 -13.64 1.91 3.98
CA GLN A 25 -14.34 2.29 5.21
C GLN A 25 -13.60 3.39 5.98
N TYR A 26 -12.26 3.36 5.99
CA TYR A 26 -11.46 4.41 6.63
C TYR A 26 -11.67 5.77 5.93
N LEU A 27 -11.59 5.79 4.59
CA LEU A 27 -11.79 7.02 3.80
C LEU A 27 -13.22 7.58 3.93
N GLU A 28 -14.24 6.72 4.07
CA GLU A 28 -15.63 7.12 4.30
C GLU A 28 -15.84 7.79 5.67
N ARG A 29 -15.07 7.37 6.68
CA ARG A 29 -15.24 7.83 8.07
C ARG A 29 -14.34 8.99 8.46
N HIS A 30 -13.26 9.23 7.71
CA HIS A 30 -12.25 10.20 8.07
C HIS A 30 -12.02 11.19 6.92
N ALA A 31 -11.95 12.47 7.26
CA ALA A 31 -11.67 13.55 6.30
C ALA A 31 -10.18 13.56 5.92
N VAL A 32 -9.74 12.60 5.12
CA VAL A 32 -8.39 12.56 4.55
C VAL A 32 -8.27 13.68 3.50
N ARG A 33 -7.13 14.35 3.42
CA ARG A 33 -6.88 15.46 2.48
C ARG A 33 -5.45 15.46 1.99
N GLY A 34 -5.24 16.08 0.82
CA GLY A 34 -3.94 16.30 0.23
C GLY A 34 -3.58 15.34 -0.87
N ARG A 35 -2.30 15.34 -1.24
CA ARG A 35 -1.74 14.43 -2.27
C ARG A 35 -1.47 13.07 -1.65
N VAL A 36 -1.89 12.05 -2.35
CA VAL A 36 -1.85 10.65 -1.88
C VAL A 36 -0.95 9.81 -2.78
N LEU A 37 -0.06 9.02 -2.19
CA LEU A 37 0.67 7.95 -2.86
C LEU A 37 0.07 6.60 -2.48
N VAL A 38 -0.09 5.72 -3.47
CA VAL A 38 -0.37 4.30 -3.29
C VAL A 38 0.83 3.51 -3.82
N PRO A 39 1.75 3.06 -2.97
CA PRO A 39 2.88 2.25 -3.39
C PRO A 39 2.46 0.81 -3.68
N GLY A 40 3.07 0.17 -4.68
CA GLY A 40 2.69 -1.16 -5.14
C GLY A 40 1.22 -1.19 -5.57
N CYS A 41 0.80 -0.19 -6.35
CA CYS A 41 -0.62 0.04 -6.64
C CYS A 41 -1.26 -1.04 -7.52
N GLY A 42 -0.47 -1.90 -8.16
CA GLY A 42 -0.96 -2.96 -9.02
C GLY A 42 -1.97 -2.45 -10.05
N ARG A 43 -3.14 -3.05 -10.07
CA ARG A 43 -4.27 -2.68 -10.95
C ARG A 43 -5.00 -1.40 -10.52
N GLY A 44 -4.55 -0.70 -9.47
CA GLY A 44 -4.97 0.66 -9.15
C GLY A 44 -6.28 0.81 -8.37
N HIS A 45 -6.79 -0.23 -7.73
CA HIS A 45 -8.08 -0.18 -7.01
C HIS A 45 -8.06 0.82 -5.84
N GLU A 46 -6.97 0.91 -5.08
CA GLU A 46 -6.80 1.87 -3.99
C GLU A 46 -6.65 3.30 -4.50
N VAL A 47 -6.03 3.50 -5.68
CA VAL A 47 -5.99 4.81 -6.35
C VAL A 47 -7.39 5.24 -6.75
N ALA A 48 -8.16 4.33 -7.35
CA ALA A 48 -9.53 4.61 -7.78
C ALA A 48 -10.41 5.06 -6.60
N VAL A 49 -10.42 4.32 -5.50
CA VAL A 49 -11.23 4.69 -4.32
C VAL A 49 -10.75 6.01 -3.71
N ALA A 50 -9.45 6.29 -3.70
CA ALA A 50 -8.94 7.58 -3.22
C ALA A 50 -9.45 8.74 -4.09
N VAL A 51 -9.43 8.59 -5.41
CA VAL A 51 -9.97 9.60 -6.36
C VAL A 51 -11.48 9.77 -6.19
N GLU A 52 -12.24 8.70 -6.02
CA GLU A 52 -13.68 8.74 -5.73
C GLU A 52 -14.00 9.55 -4.46
N HIS A 53 -13.08 9.57 -3.48
CA HIS A 53 -13.19 10.38 -2.27
C HIS A 53 -12.61 11.81 -2.42
N GLY A 54 -12.31 12.24 -3.65
CA GLY A 54 -11.83 13.59 -3.96
C GLY A 54 -10.35 13.83 -3.63
N LEU A 55 -9.55 12.78 -3.48
CA LEU A 55 -8.13 12.89 -3.20
C LEU A 55 -7.31 12.98 -4.50
N ASP A 56 -6.20 13.70 -4.45
CA ASP A 56 -5.21 13.74 -5.52
C ASP A 56 -4.25 12.55 -5.39
N ALA A 57 -4.69 11.38 -5.89
CA ALA A 57 -3.97 10.13 -5.72
C ALA A 57 -3.08 9.79 -6.92
N THR A 58 -1.88 9.28 -6.62
CA THR A 58 -0.91 8.71 -7.56
C THR A 58 -0.60 7.28 -7.17
N GLY A 59 -0.68 6.35 -8.11
CA GLY A 59 -0.23 4.98 -7.95
C GLY A 59 1.20 4.82 -8.45
N LEU A 60 2.04 4.16 -7.69
CA LEU A 60 3.41 3.79 -8.08
C LEU A 60 3.55 2.28 -8.02
N ASP A 61 3.97 1.66 -9.10
CA ASP A 61 4.28 0.23 -9.13
C ASP A 61 5.54 -0.06 -9.92
N ILE A 62 6.30 -1.06 -9.47
CA ILE A 62 7.53 -1.48 -10.13
C ILE A 62 7.26 -2.26 -11.42
N ALA A 63 6.06 -2.84 -11.57
CA ALA A 63 5.66 -3.65 -12.72
C ALA A 63 5.01 -2.79 -13.82
N PRO A 64 5.68 -2.52 -14.94
CA PRO A 64 5.12 -1.74 -16.05
C PRO A 64 3.83 -2.35 -16.62
N THR A 65 3.74 -3.69 -16.67
CA THR A 65 2.53 -4.40 -17.14
C THR A 65 1.36 -4.16 -16.19
N GLY A 66 1.59 -4.23 -14.86
CA GLY A 66 0.57 -3.89 -13.86
C GLY A 66 0.06 -2.46 -14.00
N VAL A 67 0.97 -1.51 -14.22
CA VAL A 67 0.62 -0.10 -14.49
C VAL A 67 -0.19 0.05 -15.78
N ALA A 68 0.16 -0.69 -16.84
CA ALA A 68 -0.60 -0.67 -18.08
C ALA A 68 -2.02 -1.22 -17.90
N GLU A 69 -2.17 -2.29 -17.11
CA GLU A 69 -3.49 -2.85 -16.75
C GLU A 69 -4.32 -1.86 -15.92
N ALA A 70 -3.70 -1.16 -14.94
CA ALA A 70 -4.37 -0.13 -14.16
C ALA A 70 -4.89 1.01 -15.04
N ARG A 71 -4.08 1.48 -15.99
CA ARG A 71 -4.47 2.51 -16.97
C ARG A 71 -5.62 2.06 -17.87
N ALA A 72 -5.62 0.80 -18.27
CA ALA A 72 -6.70 0.22 -19.06
C ALA A 72 -7.99 0.07 -18.26
N LEU A 73 -7.90 -0.29 -16.98
CA LEU A 73 -9.04 -0.46 -16.09
C LEU A 73 -9.66 0.88 -15.68
N TYR A 74 -8.83 1.92 -15.52
CA TYR A 74 -9.24 3.26 -15.10
C TYR A 74 -8.78 4.34 -16.09
N PRO A 75 -9.27 4.32 -17.36
CA PRO A 75 -8.81 5.22 -18.42
C PRO A 75 -9.07 6.70 -18.12
N GLN A 76 -10.08 7.03 -17.29
CA GLN A 76 -10.44 8.40 -16.92
C GLN A 76 -9.38 9.10 -16.05
N PHE A 77 -8.42 8.37 -15.47
CA PHE A 77 -7.28 8.91 -14.71
C PHE A 77 -6.01 8.08 -14.91
N ALA A 78 -5.79 7.64 -16.15
CA ALA A 78 -4.64 6.82 -16.53
C ALA A 78 -3.29 7.50 -16.23
N GLU A 79 -3.22 8.82 -16.24
CA GLU A 79 -2.04 9.62 -15.94
C GLU A 79 -1.61 9.52 -14.46
N ARG A 80 -2.46 9.03 -13.58
CA ARG A 80 -2.17 8.87 -12.16
C ARG A 80 -1.34 7.63 -11.84
N PHE A 81 -1.15 6.74 -12.81
CA PHE A 81 -0.39 5.51 -12.62
C PHE A 81 1.02 5.66 -13.19
N VAL A 82 2.03 5.47 -12.34
CA VAL A 82 3.45 5.66 -12.64
C VAL A 82 4.19 4.35 -12.47
N ALA A 83 4.95 3.93 -13.48
CA ALA A 83 5.88 2.82 -13.33
C ALA A 83 7.17 3.33 -12.69
N GLY A 84 7.61 2.69 -11.61
CA GLY A 84 8.82 3.10 -10.90
C GLY A 84 9.04 2.33 -9.61
N ASP A 85 10.24 2.47 -9.07
CA ASP A 85 10.68 1.79 -7.85
C ASP A 85 10.42 2.69 -6.62
N LEU A 86 9.69 2.16 -5.64
CA LEU A 86 9.49 2.85 -4.36
C LEU A 86 10.82 3.07 -3.61
N PHE A 87 11.81 2.21 -3.82
CA PHE A 87 13.10 2.30 -3.12
C PHE A 87 14.03 3.38 -3.71
N ASP A 88 13.78 3.76 -4.96
CA ASP A 88 14.38 4.90 -5.65
C ASP A 88 13.31 5.67 -6.45
N PRO A 89 12.37 6.34 -5.76
CA PRO A 89 11.23 6.96 -6.42
C PRO A 89 11.68 8.11 -7.32
N PRO A 90 10.95 8.34 -8.44
CA PRO A 90 11.16 9.50 -9.30
C PRO A 90 11.25 10.81 -8.50
N ALA A 91 12.10 11.72 -8.95
CA ALA A 91 12.40 12.95 -8.20
C ALA A 91 11.16 13.78 -7.85
N GLU A 92 10.19 13.83 -8.75
CA GLU A 92 8.90 14.54 -8.60
C GLU A 92 7.97 13.92 -7.55
N LEU A 93 8.22 12.67 -7.13
CA LEU A 93 7.46 11.99 -6.08
C LEU A 93 8.11 12.11 -4.70
N ARG A 94 9.36 12.61 -4.61
CA ARG A 94 10.08 12.72 -3.34
C ARG A 94 9.54 13.86 -2.49
N GLY A 95 9.14 13.54 -1.24
CA GLY A 95 8.57 14.49 -0.28
C GLY A 95 7.26 15.15 -0.75
N ALA A 96 6.62 14.58 -1.76
CA ALA A 96 5.51 15.21 -2.47
C ALA A 96 4.14 14.88 -1.88
N PHE A 97 4.06 13.90 -0.97
CA PHE A 97 2.77 13.36 -0.52
C PHE A 97 2.44 13.71 0.92
N ASP A 98 1.19 14.09 1.13
CA ASP A 98 0.58 14.30 2.44
C ASP A 98 0.20 12.99 3.11
N VAL A 99 -0.15 11.99 2.28
CA VAL A 99 -0.65 10.70 2.71
C VAL A 99 -0.04 9.59 1.86
N VAL A 100 0.30 8.48 2.48
CA VAL A 100 0.54 7.19 1.81
C VAL A 100 -0.58 6.25 2.22
N LEU A 101 -1.23 5.62 1.24
CA LEU A 101 -2.20 4.54 1.47
C LEU A 101 -1.51 3.21 1.18
N GLU A 102 -1.35 2.41 2.22
CA GLU A 102 -0.71 1.09 2.15
C GLU A 102 -1.75 -0.02 2.18
N HIS A 103 -1.71 -0.89 1.19
CA HIS A 103 -2.41 -2.17 1.21
C HIS A 103 -1.59 -3.22 0.46
N THR A 104 -1.12 -4.22 1.18
CA THR A 104 -0.39 -5.40 0.68
C THR A 104 0.97 -5.17 0.00
N CYS A 105 1.43 -3.96 -0.24
CA CYS A 105 2.76 -3.70 -0.81
C CYS A 105 3.88 -4.25 0.09
N MET A 106 3.86 -3.95 1.40
CA MET A 106 4.90 -4.46 2.30
C MET A 106 4.82 -5.97 2.50
N SER A 107 3.63 -6.57 2.51
CA SER A 107 3.48 -8.02 2.64
C SER A 107 3.91 -8.79 1.38
N ALA A 108 4.05 -8.11 0.26
CA ALA A 108 4.61 -8.65 -0.97
C ALA A 108 6.15 -8.74 -0.92
N LEU A 109 6.79 -8.06 0.02
CA LEU A 109 8.24 -7.96 0.12
C LEU A 109 8.79 -8.89 1.22
N PRO A 110 9.90 -9.61 0.95
CA PRO A 110 10.54 -10.43 1.97
C PRO A 110 10.98 -9.58 3.17
N PRO A 111 11.05 -10.15 4.38
CA PRO A 111 11.42 -9.42 5.60
C PRO A 111 12.73 -8.64 5.49
N THR A 112 13.68 -9.13 4.70
CA THR A 112 14.97 -8.47 4.45
C THR A 112 14.86 -7.11 3.74
N MET A 113 13.75 -6.86 3.02
CA MET A 113 13.51 -5.61 2.28
C MET A 113 12.64 -4.60 3.06
N ARG A 114 12.20 -4.90 4.27
CA ARG A 114 11.33 -4.02 5.07
C ARG A 114 11.98 -2.68 5.42
N ALA A 115 13.30 -2.68 5.65
CA ALA A 115 14.04 -1.44 5.89
C ALA A 115 14.08 -0.55 4.63
N ASP A 116 14.22 -1.14 3.46
CA ASP A 116 14.19 -0.42 2.18
C ASP A 116 12.79 0.10 1.87
N TYR A 117 11.76 -0.70 2.13
CA TYR A 117 10.36 -0.25 2.06
C TYR A 117 10.14 0.98 2.95
N ARG A 118 10.54 0.90 4.24
CA ARG A 118 10.44 2.02 5.17
C ARG A 118 11.15 3.27 4.62
N ARG A 119 12.37 3.11 4.10
CA ARG A 119 13.12 4.20 3.49
C ARG A 119 12.37 4.80 2.28
N GLY A 120 11.76 3.96 1.43
CA GLY A 120 10.93 4.41 0.31
C GLY A 120 9.73 5.26 0.75
N ILE A 121 9.05 4.84 1.82
CA ILE A 121 7.98 5.66 2.44
C ILE A 121 8.55 7.00 2.95
N ASP A 122 9.71 6.98 3.62
CA ASP A 122 10.35 8.21 4.09
C ASP A 122 10.81 9.15 2.96
N LEU A 123 11.16 8.60 1.80
CA LEU A 123 11.51 9.40 0.63
C LEU A 123 10.31 10.10 0.00
N THR A 124 9.13 9.53 0.09
CA THR A 124 7.92 10.01 -0.61
C THR A 124 6.98 10.81 0.28
N LEU A 125 6.77 10.38 1.52
CA LEU A 125 5.88 11.02 2.49
C LEU A 125 6.57 12.24 3.12
N ARG A 126 5.93 13.40 3.12
CA ARG A 126 6.46 14.59 3.80
C ARG A 126 6.41 14.46 5.33
N ARG A 127 7.20 15.28 6.03
CA ARG A 127 7.07 15.41 7.48
C ARG A 127 5.69 15.93 7.86
N GLY A 128 5.12 15.36 8.92
CA GLY A 128 3.72 15.61 9.33
C GLY A 128 2.69 14.84 8.53
N GLY A 129 3.08 14.17 7.44
CA GLY A 129 2.21 13.35 6.62
C GLY A 129 1.77 12.05 7.31
N LEU A 130 0.74 11.41 6.77
CA LEU A 130 0.14 10.20 7.32
C LEU A 130 0.46 8.97 6.45
N LEU A 131 0.89 7.89 7.06
CA LEU A 131 0.88 6.56 6.49
C LEU A 131 -0.35 5.83 7.03
N ILE A 132 -1.34 5.60 6.18
CA ILE A 132 -2.59 4.90 6.49
C ILE A 132 -2.47 3.52 5.87
N GLY A 133 -2.31 2.49 6.70
CA GLY A 133 -2.11 1.13 6.21
C GLY A 133 -3.20 0.17 6.67
N VAL A 134 -3.60 -0.70 5.73
CA VAL A 134 -4.33 -1.93 6.02
C VAL A 134 -3.32 -3.08 5.91
N TRP A 135 -2.76 -3.44 7.05
CA TRP A 135 -1.66 -4.38 7.18
C TRP A 135 -2.18 -5.81 7.31
N PHE A 136 -1.73 -6.70 6.46
CA PHE A 136 -2.07 -8.12 6.56
C PHE A 136 -1.18 -8.80 7.60
N ILE A 137 -1.75 -9.08 8.77
CA ILE A 137 -1.04 -9.59 9.96
C ILE A 137 -1.12 -11.11 10.01
N ASN A 138 0.04 -11.76 10.09
CA ASN A 138 0.18 -13.21 10.23
C ASN A 138 -0.73 -14.00 9.25
N PRO A 139 -0.53 -13.85 7.93
CA PRO A 139 -1.27 -14.63 6.96
C PRO A 139 -1.11 -16.13 7.22
N ALA A 140 -2.17 -16.89 6.95
CA ALA A 140 -2.04 -18.34 6.94
C ALA A 140 -1.27 -18.73 5.69
N LEU A 141 -0.16 -19.42 5.88
CA LEU A 141 0.64 -20.00 4.80
C LEU A 141 0.50 -21.51 4.86
N ASP A 142 0.55 -22.15 3.72
CA ASP A 142 0.64 -23.60 3.66
C ASP A 142 2.01 -24.11 4.18
N PRO A 143 2.10 -25.34 4.68
CA PRO A 143 3.37 -25.89 5.15
C PRO A 143 4.46 -25.82 4.08
N GLY A 144 5.55 -25.11 4.38
CA GLY A 144 6.69 -24.91 3.48
C GLY A 144 6.62 -23.67 2.59
N GLU A 145 5.53 -22.91 2.64
CA GLU A 145 5.45 -21.59 2.01
C GLU A 145 6.07 -20.52 2.90
N GLU A 146 6.85 -19.64 2.28
CA GLU A 146 7.46 -18.47 2.96
C GLU A 146 6.75 -17.15 2.63
N GLY A 147 5.99 -17.11 1.54
CA GLY A 147 5.29 -15.96 0.98
C GLY A 147 5.61 -15.70 -0.49
N PRO A 148 5.06 -14.65 -1.13
CA PRO A 148 4.09 -13.70 -0.58
C PRO A 148 2.66 -14.28 -0.37
N PRO A 149 1.88 -13.78 0.58
CA PRO A 149 2.22 -12.69 1.49
C PRO A 149 3.19 -13.12 2.59
N TYR A 150 4.27 -12.35 2.80
CA TYR A 150 5.23 -12.64 3.86
C TYR A 150 4.64 -12.30 5.24
N PRO A 151 4.83 -13.18 6.25
CA PRO A 151 4.31 -12.94 7.59
C PRO A 151 4.79 -11.61 8.19
N LEU A 152 3.86 -10.91 8.83
CA LEU A 152 4.11 -9.66 9.53
C LEU A 152 3.36 -9.69 10.86
N SER A 153 4.06 -9.52 11.98
CA SER A 153 3.47 -9.36 13.29
C SER A 153 3.23 -7.88 13.64
N VAL A 154 2.32 -7.64 14.57
CA VAL A 154 2.10 -6.28 15.12
C VAL A 154 3.37 -5.73 15.78
N ALA A 155 4.16 -6.59 16.41
CA ALA A 155 5.42 -6.21 17.06
C ALA A 155 6.46 -5.74 16.02
N GLU A 156 6.63 -6.48 14.91
CA GLU A 156 7.52 -6.11 13.82
C GLU A 156 7.08 -4.80 13.15
N LEU A 157 5.77 -4.64 12.89
CA LEU A 157 5.23 -3.39 12.36
C LEU A 157 5.51 -2.21 13.29
N THR A 158 5.36 -2.42 14.61
CA THR A 158 5.66 -1.40 15.62
C THR A 158 7.15 -1.06 15.64
N ALA A 159 8.02 -2.06 15.63
CA ALA A 159 9.46 -1.87 15.64
C ALA A 159 9.96 -1.15 14.37
N LEU A 160 9.40 -1.50 13.20
CA LEU A 160 9.78 -0.90 11.93
C LEU A 160 9.55 0.62 11.90
N PHE A 161 8.48 1.11 12.53
CA PHE A 161 8.10 2.52 12.55
C PHE A 161 8.28 3.19 13.92
N ALA A 162 8.96 2.54 14.88
CA ALA A 162 9.17 3.08 16.23
C ALA A 162 9.91 4.42 16.23
N GLU A 163 10.89 4.57 15.33
CA GLU A 163 11.62 5.81 15.20
C GLU A 163 11.03 6.68 14.09
N GLY A 164 10.69 7.92 14.38
CA GLY A 164 10.25 8.93 13.42
C GLY A 164 8.77 8.87 13.04
N TYR A 165 7.98 8.02 13.69
CA TYR A 165 6.53 7.95 13.51
C TYR A 165 5.80 7.87 14.86
N GLU A 166 4.60 8.44 14.90
CA GLU A 166 3.65 8.34 16.01
C GLU A 166 2.42 7.59 15.55
N ILE A 167 1.91 6.67 16.37
CA ILE A 167 0.65 5.97 16.11
C ILE A 167 -0.49 6.95 16.38
N VAL A 168 -1.30 7.23 15.36
CA VAL A 168 -2.50 8.08 15.43
C VAL A 168 -3.73 7.23 15.65
N ASP A 169 -3.81 6.06 15.00
CA ASP A 169 -4.92 5.12 15.13
C ASP A 169 -4.41 3.68 14.93
N ASP A 170 -5.05 2.70 15.60
CA ASP A 170 -4.59 1.31 15.57
C ASP A 170 -5.69 0.32 16.02
N TYR A 171 -6.31 -0.40 15.07
CA TYR A 171 -7.40 -1.33 15.37
C TYR A 171 -7.51 -2.48 14.37
N VAL A 172 -8.23 -3.53 14.75
CA VAL A 172 -8.66 -4.59 13.84
C VAL A 172 -9.96 -4.15 13.16
N PRO A 173 -10.02 -4.05 11.82
CA PRO A 173 -11.22 -3.63 11.12
C PRO A 173 -12.33 -4.70 11.24
N ASN A 174 -13.57 -4.24 11.20
CA ASN A 174 -14.76 -5.11 11.20
C ASN A 174 -15.18 -5.52 9.78
N VAL A 175 -14.48 -5.07 8.77
CA VAL A 175 -14.65 -5.44 7.36
C VAL A 175 -13.29 -5.84 6.77
N ALA A 176 -13.29 -6.88 5.95
CA ALA A 176 -12.10 -7.39 5.28
C ALA A 176 -12.50 -8.15 4.01
N PHE A 177 -11.53 -8.48 3.18
CA PHE A 177 -11.78 -9.49 2.14
C PHE A 177 -12.06 -10.87 2.75
N PRO A 178 -12.88 -11.72 2.11
CA PRO A 178 -13.11 -13.08 2.57
C PRO A 178 -11.79 -13.83 2.85
N GLY A 179 -11.71 -14.43 4.04
CA GLY A 179 -10.53 -15.14 4.52
C GLY A 179 -9.45 -14.26 5.17
N ARG A 180 -9.65 -12.94 5.25
CA ARG A 180 -8.76 -12.01 5.94
C ARG A 180 -9.35 -11.45 7.25
N GLU A 181 -10.57 -11.83 7.61
CA GLU A 181 -11.27 -11.36 8.81
C GLU A 181 -10.42 -11.62 10.07
N GLY A 182 -10.21 -10.57 10.86
CA GLY A 182 -9.38 -10.60 12.05
C GLY A 182 -7.87 -10.68 11.80
N ARG A 183 -7.44 -10.77 10.54
CA ARG A 183 -6.02 -10.83 10.13
C ARG A 183 -5.53 -9.53 9.48
N GLU A 184 -6.39 -8.56 9.32
CA GLU A 184 -6.01 -7.22 8.88
C GLU A 184 -5.97 -6.28 10.08
N ARG A 185 -5.09 -5.29 10.00
CA ARG A 185 -4.96 -4.23 10.99
C ARG A 185 -4.89 -2.89 10.29
N VAL A 186 -5.82 -2.00 10.61
CA VAL A 186 -5.68 -0.60 10.25
C VAL A 186 -4.76 0.05 11.26
N ARG A 187 -3.67 0.62 10.76
CA ARG A 187 -2.79 1.46 11.57
C ARG A 187 -2.45 2.73 10.81
N VAL A 188 -2.65 3.85 11.47
CA VAL A 188 -2.33 5.18 10.97
C VAL A 188 -1.14 5.73 11.73
N LEU A 189 -0.12 6.10 10.98
CA LEU A 189 1.15 6.59 11.50
C LEU A 189 1.39 8.00 10.98
N ARG A 190 1.75 8.92 11.87
CA ARG A 190 2.18 10.27 11.49
C ARG A 190 3.70 10.34 11.47
N ARG A 191 4.27 10.78 10.36
CA ARG A 191 5.70 11.03 10.26
C ARG A 191 6.09 12.28 11.05
N VAL A 192 6.99 12.15 12.04
CA VAL A 192 7.43 13.27 12.91
C VAL A 192 8.86 13.71 12.63
N LYS A 193 9.69 12.89 11.95
CA LYS A 193 11.07 13.21 11.56
C LYS A 193 11.28 13.16 10.05
#